data_36d4e40c274c102143eea3a507b82a34
#
_entry.id   36d4e40c274c102143eea3a507b82a34
#
_cell.length_a   1.000
_cell.length_b   1.000
_cell.length_c   1.000
_cell.angle_alpha   90.00
_cell.angle_beta   90.00
_cell.angle_gamma   90.00
#
_symmetry.space_group_name_H-M   'P 1'
#
loop_
_entity.id
_entity.type
_entity.pdbx_description
1 polymer ?
#
loop_
_entity_poly.entity_id
_entity_poly.type
_entity_poly.pdbx_seq_one_letter_code
_entity_poly.pdbx_strand_id
1 'polypeptide(L)'
;MNHPLDGFGAGGRRTVGRRCIRPRSVLMLSYLVMTSHGFMAPSAQLRAPRQGSRCQSTSVELSEAEAEPGTESKTAPAPMAATTTSKGGQWAATPFEIDRRRNFAIISHPDAGKTTLTEKLLLYGGAIQEAGAVRSRSDQRKATSDWMELEKQRGISITSTVLSFEYDGNHINLLDTPGHQDFSEDTYRTLAAADNAVMLVDAAKGLEPQTRKLFEVCKLRELPIFTFVNKLDRPSLSPFELLDQIEREFGMKMAPVLWPIGDGEEFKGVLDRDTSTVHLFERAGRTKKATDMPELDLHDPKLPELITEELHEQLLEDVEMLDELVEPLDMERVLIGEQSPMFFGSAMTNFGVELFLKRFLTIGQKPASRRMGNADVILPDYNEFTGFVFKLQANLDPRHRDRLAYVRVVSGRYEKGMKVQHSRMKGKQVTLAHAQQLFAQERETVLAAYPGDVIGINNPGHFAIGDTIFTGSNKIRFPGIPSFSPECFAYMRNPNPSKYKNYRKGLDQLLDEGAVQMLRERSDDGNGNPILAAVGTLQFDVVQHRMKAEYGVDTILEPLSGYNTARWAEGGWESIDEATKAGKLFGVFTAQDRFGRPVLLFRNEWKLANVQGDLPQLELIPWSRPPDIIT
;
A
#
# COMPACT_ATOMS: atom_id res chain seq x y z
N MET A 1 0.27 -69.92 -12.08
CA MET A 1 1.24 -70.94 -11.75
C MET A 1 2.35 -70.29 -10.92
N ASN A 2 2.35 -70.69 -9.67
CA ASN A 2 3.46 -70.77 -8.72
C ASN A 2 4.30 -69.55 -8.28
N HIS A 3 3.98 -69.11 -7.08
CA HIS A 3 4.89 -68.80 -5.97
C HIS A 3 5.92 -69.93 -5.70
N PRO A 4 6.97 -69.80 -4.78
CA PRO A 4 7.03 -69.02 -3.55
C PRO A 4 8.47 -68.56 -3.04
N LEU A 5 8.44 -67.75 -1.91
CA LEU A 5 9.22 -67.84 -0.63
C LEU A 5 10.76 -67.56 -0.64
N ASP A 6 11.35 -66.85 0.21
CA ASP A 6 11.58 -66.65 1.62
C ASP A 6 12.91 -65.93 1.86
N GLY A 7 13.06 -65.21 2.97
CA GLY A 7 14.35 -65.09 3.59
C GLY A 7 14.71 -63.78 4.35
N PHE A 8 14.31 -63.61 5.59
CA PHE A 8 14.97 -63.08 6.80
C PHE A 8 16.26 -62.24 6.75
N GLY A 9 16.26 -61.16 7.56
CA GLY A 9 17.49 -60.69 8.15
C GLY A 9 17.53 -59.26 8.70
N ALA A 10 17.14 -59.07 9.97
CA ALA A 10 17.70 -58.21 11.04
C ALA A 10 18.33 -56.83 10.80
N GLY A 11 17.77 -55.82 11.44
CA GLY A 11 18.41 -55.02 12.49
C GLY A 11 19.29 -53.83 12.09
N GLY A 12 18.80 -52.63 12.35
CA GLY A 12 19.65 -51.42 12.31
C GLY A 12 18.90 -50.14 12.62
N ARG A 13 18.77 -49.79 13.90
CA ARG A 13 18.30 -48.48 14.35
C ARG A 13 19.25 -47.39 13.87
N ARG A 14 18.78 -46.44 13.10
CA ARG A 14 19.45 -45.15 12.90
C ARG A 14 18.54 -44.02 13.37
N THR A 15 19.03 -43.31 14.36
CA THR A 15 18.53 -42.06 14.96
C THR A 15 18.39 -40.99 13.88
N VAL A 16 17.17 -40.47 13.73
CA VAL A 16 16.87 -39.33 12.87
C VAL A 16 17.17 -38.04 13.64
N GLY A 17 18.28 -37.40 13.29
CA GLY A 17 18.60 -36.07 13.78
C GLY A 17 17.63 -35.04 13.19
N ARG A 18 16.84 -34.41 14.05
CA ARG A 18 16.02 -33.23 13.72
C ARG A 18 16.95 -32.05 13.37
N ARG A 19 17.03 -31.69 12.10
CA ARG A 19 17.57 -30.40 11.68
C ARG A 19 16.48 -29.35 11.84
N CYS A 20 16.68 -28.45 12.80
CA CYS A 20 15.92 -27.19 12.88
C CYS A 20 16.20 -26.36 11.64
N ILE A 21 15.18 -26.18 10.82
CA ILE A 21 15.18 -25.18 9.74
C ILE A 21 14.77 -23.86 10.40
N ARG A 22 15.70 -22.94 10.55
CA ARG A 22 15.39 -21.55 10.96
C ARG A 22 14.76 -20.81 9.78
N PRO A 23 13.70 -20.01 9.98
CA PRO A 23 13.13 -19.19 8.93
C PRO A 23 14.06 -18.00 8.62
N ARG A 24 14.37 -17.81 7.34
CA ARG A 24 15.34 -16.85 6.79
C ARG A 24 14.73 -15.50 6.37
N SER A 25 13.68 -15.01 6.98
CA SER A 25 12.91 -13.88 6.39
C SER A 25 12.77 -12.62 7.24
N VAL A 26 13.49 -12.45 8.34
CA VAL A 26 13.18 -11.35 9.31
C VAL A 26 14.04 -10.09 9.14
N LEU A 27 15.10 -10.09 8.31
CA LEU A 27 16.09 -8.99 8.34
C LEU A 27 15.89 -7.85 7.32
N MET A 28 14.93 -7.91 6.41
CA MET A 28 14.83 -6.90 5.33
C MET A 28 14.19 -5.56 5.73
N LEU A 29 13.37 -5.53 6.79
CA LEU A 29 12.64 -4.30 7.15
C LEU A 29 13.33 -3.41 8.18
N SER A 30 14.22 -3.96 9.01
CA SER A 30 14.91 -3.15 10.03
C SER A 30 15.83 -2.05 9.47
N TYR A 31 16.26 -2.14 8.22
CA TYR A 31 17.09 -1.12 7.60
C TYR A 31 16.33 0.08 7.01
N LEU A 32 15.05 -0.08 6.69
CA LEU A 32 14.25 1.05 6.17
C LEU A 32 13.91 2.09 7.25
N VAL A 33 13.88 1.68 8.52
CA VAL A 33 13.54 2.56 9.65
C VAL A 33 14.68 3.49 10.05
N MET A 34 15.95 3.10 9.83
CA MET A 34 17.10 3.92 10.26
C MET A 34 17.46 5.10 9.35
N THR A 35 16.90 5.17 8.14
CA THR A 35 17.29 6.21 7.16
C THR A 35 16.34 7.38 7.00
N SER A 36 15.18 7.36 7.67
CA SER A 36 14.26 8.52 7.68
C SER A 36 14.69 9.68 8.60
N HIS A 37 15.77 9.52 9.40
CA HIS A 37 16.26 10.51 10.35
C HIS A 37 17.53 11.28 9.91
N GLY A 38 17.90 11.21 8.67
CA GLY A 38 19.12 11.82 8.13
C GLY A 38 18.91 13.18 7.49
N PHE A 39 18.45 14.19 8.22
CA PHE A 39 18.75 15.61 7.94
C PHE A 39 18.50 16.46 9.20
N MET A 40 19.40 16.36 10.17
CA MET A 40 19.62 17.43 11.13
C MET A 40 21.11 17.76 11.16
N ALA A 41 21.43 19.01 10.91
CA ALA A 41 22.77 19.57 10.97
C ALA A 41 23.36 19.49 12.40
N PRO A 42 24.67 19.39 12.57
CA PRO A 42 25.30 19.24 13.88
C PRO A 42 25.23 20.55 14.69
N SER A 43 24.54 20.52 15.82
CA SER A 43 24.62 21.58 16.82
C SER A 43 25.86 21.36 17.70
N ALA A 44 26.67 22.40 17.78
CA ALA A 44 27.88 22.45 18.56
C ALA A 44 27.63 22.20 20.05
N GLN A 45 28.48 21.36 20.64
CA GLN A 45 28.57 21.15 22.09
C GLN A 45 29.12 22.40 22.77
N LEU A 46 28.36 23.01 23.67
CA LEU A 46 28.87 23.93 24.68
C LEU A 46 28.79 23.28 26.06
N ARG A 47 29.98 23.16 26.68
CA ARG A 47 30.23 22.68 28.04
C ARG A 47 29.60 23.61 29.07
N ALA A 48 28.91 23.03 30.06
CA ALA A 48 28.52 23.72 31.29
C ALA A 48 29.66 23.79 32.29
N PRO A 49 29.79 24.88 33.11
CA PRO A 49 30.49 24.83 34.37
C PRO A 49 29.53 24.71 35.55
N ARG A 50 29.93 23.92 36.53
CA ARG A 50 29.33 23.79 37.88
C ARG A 50 29.73 24.99 38.76
N GLN A 51 28.80 25.40 39.61
CA GLN A 51 28.92 25.89 41.02
C GLN A 51 27.62 26.66 41.30
N GLY A 52 26.78 26.40 42.28
CA GLY A 52 26.97 26.18 43.70
C GLY A 52 26.68 27.46 44.50
N SER A 53 25.46 27.61 45.08
CA SER A 53 25.26 28.11 46.47
C SER A 53 23.82 28.55 46.78
N ARG A 54 23.26 27.93 47.78
CA ARG A 54 22.40 28.31 48.92
C ARG A 54 21.51 29.57 48.89
N CYS A 55 20.23 29.24 49.19
CA CYS A 55 19.29 29.87 50.16
C CYS A 55 19.27 31.40 50.34
N GLN A 56 18.05 31.95 50.17
CA GLN A 56 17.34 32.55 51.33
C GLN A 56 15.88 32.85 51.00
N SER A 57 15.03 32.51 51.96
CA SER A 57 13.60 32.76 52.06
C SER A 57 13.31 34.22 52.46
N THR A 58 12.33 34.86 51.87
CA THR A 58 11.57 35.93 52.52
C THR A 58 10.16 35.96 52.03
N SER A 59 9.25 35.76 52.95
CA SER A 59 7.81 35.94 52.93
C SER A 59 7.44 37.43 52.99
N VAL A 60 6.47 37.88 52.16
CA VAL A 60 5.64 39.06 52.44
C VAL A 60 4.25 38.83 51.89
N GLU A 61 3.26 39.26 52.70
CA GLU A 61 1.84 39.03 52.62
C GLU A 61 1.10 39.82 51.54
N LEU A 62 -0.04 39.23 51.13
CA LEU A 62 -1.36 39.65 50.71
C LEU A 62 -1.66 41.15 50.42
N SER A 63 -2.19 41.41 49.26
CA SER A 63 -3.38 42.28 49.10
C SER A 63 -4.22 41.79 47.91
N GLU A 64 -5.51 41.57 48.19
CA GLU A 64 -6.58 41.18 47.28
C GLU A 64 -6.88 42.30 46.27
N ALA A 65 -7.05 41.93 45.00
CA ALA A 65 -7.85 42.68 44.04
C ALA A 65 -8.41 41.68 43.00
N GLU A 66 -9.72 41.64 42.93
CA GLU A 66 -10.54 40.85 42.01
C GLU A 66 -10.27 41.25 40.55
N ALA A 67 -10.10 40.23 39.67
CA ALA A 67 -10.35 40.35 38.24
C ALA A 67 -10.55 38.94 37.64
N GLU A 68 -11.53 38.83 36.76
CA GLU A 68 -12.10 37.64 36.15
C GLU A 68 -11.14 36.75 35.36
N PRO A 69 -11.49 35.49 35.07
CA PRO A 69 -10.56 34.47 34.54
C PRO A 69 -10.48 34.52 33.03
N GLY A 70 -9.31 34.87 32.51
CA GLY A 70 -8.94 34.60 31.13
C GLY A 70 -8.16 33.29 31.05
N THR A 71 -8.77 32.29 30.46
CA THR A 71 -8.14 31.02 30.14
C THR A 71 -7.15 31.18 29.01
N GLU A 72 -5.85 31.21 29.29
CA GLU A 72 -4.81 30.99 28.28
C GLU A 72 -4.43 29.50 28.21
N SER A 73 -4.99 28.82 27.20
CA SER A 73 -4.47 27.54 26.76
C SER A 73 -3.19 27.76 25.95
N LYS A 74 -2.10 27.10 26.35
CA LYS A 74 -0.87 27.03 25.54
C LYS A 74 -1.13 26.12 24.35
N THR A 75 -1.59 26.70 23.25
CA THR A 75 -1.62 26.09 21.93
C THR A 75 -0.22 26.10 21.32
N ALA A 76 0.17 24.95 20.78
CA ALA A 76 1.32 24.82 19.88
C ALA A 76 1.18 25.79 18.69
N PRO A 77 2.29 26.26 18.07
CA PRO A 77 2.19 27.22 17.00
C PRO A 77 1.43 26.60 15.81
N ALA A 78 0.28 27.18 15.50
CA ALA A 78 -0.47 26.86 14.31
C ALA A 78 0.38 27.18 13.06
N PRO A 79 0.31 26.38 11.99
CA PRO A 79 0.94 26.74 10.73
C PRO A 79 0.36 28.06 10.25
N MET A 80 1.23 29.00 9.88
CA MET A 80 0.83 30.29 9.36
C MET A 80 -0.07 30.10 8.13
N ALA A 81 -1.36 30.24 8.32
CA ALA A 81 -2.31 30.41 7.23
C ALA A 81 -2.00 31.74 6.57
N ALA A 82 -1.42 31.71 5.38
CA ALA A 82 -1.37 32.86 4.50
C ALA A 82 -2.82 33.20 4.11
N THR A 83 -3.45 34.09 4.86
CA THR A 83 -4.76 34.66 4.55
C THR A 83 -4.60 35.59 3.35
N THR A 84 -4.55 35.01 2.16
CA THR A 84 -4.82 35.76 0.93
C THR A 84 -6.26 35.44 0.54
N THR A 85 -7.17 36.37 0.86
CA THR A 85 -8.47 36.48 0.21
C THR A 85 -8.24 36.82 -1.27
N SER A 86 -7.83 35.83 -2.05
CA SER A 86 -7.80 35.90 -3.51
C SER A 86 -9.15 35.41 -4.02
N LYS A 87 -9.77 36.16 -4.94
CA LYS A 87 -10.87 35.71 -5.80
C LYS A 87 -10.53 34.28 -6.22
N GLY A 88 -11.44 33.33 -5.98
CA GLY A 88 -11.21 31.89 -6.22
C GLY A 88 -10.49 31.67 -7.54
N GLY A 89 -9.36 30.98 -7.52
CA GLY A 89 -8.58 30.67 -8.72
C GLY A 89 -9.45 29.87 -9.70
N GLN A 90 -9.18 29.96 -10.98
CA GLN A 90 -9.91 29.24 -12.03
C GLN A 90 -10.05 27.74 -11.77
N TRP A 91 -9.13 27.16 -10.97
CA TRP A 91 -9.01 25.73 -10.71
C TRP A 91 -9.34 25.34 -9.25
N ALA A 92 -9.94 26.24 -8.45
CA ALA A 92 -10.26 25.94 -7.06
C ALA A 92 -11.32 24.83 -6.95
N ALA A 93 -11.06 23.85 -6.08
CA ALA A 93 -12.05 22.83 -5.69
C ALA A 93 -13.01 23.40 -4.66
N THR A 94 -14.28 22.98 -4.71
CA THR A 94 -15.24 23.35 -3.67
C THR A 94 -15.04 22.48 -2.42
N PRO A 95 -15.20 23.02 -1.20
CA PRO A 95 -15.12 22.23 0.02
C PRO A 95 -16.06 21.01 0.01
N PHE A 96 -17.26 21.16 -0.53
CA PHE A 96 -18.24 20.07 -0.68
C PHE A 96 -17.67 18.90 -1.47
N GLU A 97 -16.99 19.15 -2.60
CA GLU A 97 -16.40 18.10 -3.43
C GLU A 97 -15.20 17.40 -2.75
N ILE A 98 -14.45 18.13 -1.92
CA ILE A 98 -13.37 17.55 -1.11
C ILE A 98 -13.95 16.66 -0.01
N ASP A 99 -14.96 17.16 0.70
CA ASP A 99 -15.55 16.52 1.88
C ASP A 99 -16.22 15.18 1.57
N ARG A 100 -16.87 15.06 0.41
CA ARG A 100 -17.56 13.83 0.01
C ARG A 100 -16.66 12.74 -0.56
N ARG A 101 -15.33 12.96 -0.66
CA ARG A 101 -14.41 11.98 -1.23
C ARG A 101 -13.73 11.15 -0.16
N ARG A 102 -13.65 9.86 -0.44
CA ARG A 102 -12.86 8.90 0.34
C ARG A 102 -11.99 8.09 -0.62
N ASN A 103 -10.71 7.99 -0.30
CA ASN A 103 -9.75 7.24 -1.07
C ASN A 103 -9.03 6.26 -0.12
N PHE A 104 -9.10 4.98 -0.39
CA PHE A 104 -8.45 3.97 0.42
C PHE A 104 -7.91 2.81 -0.40
N ALA A 105 -6.85 2.20 0.09
CA ALA A 105 -6.29 0.98 -0.45
C ALA A 105 -6.63 -0.21 0.45
N ILE A 106 -6.98 -1.35 -0.16
CA ILE A 106 -7.12 -2.61 0.58
C ILE A 106 -5.80 -3.36 0.54
N ILE A 107 -5.26 -3.65 1.71
CA ILE A 107 -4.03 -4.44 1.91
C ILE A 107 -4.34 -5.73 2.64
N SER A 108 -3.72 -6.84 2.23
CA SER A 108 -3.94 -8.13 2.87
C SER A 108 -2.86 -9.13 2.49
N HIS A 109 -2.77 -10.20 3.28
CA HIS A 109 -2.13 -11.43 2.84
C HIS A 109 -2.92 -12.08 1.68
N PRO A 110 -2.29 -12.82 0.74
CA PRO A 110 -3.00 -13.67 -0.23
C PRO A 110 -4.04 -14.54 0.47
N ASP A 111 -5.19 -14.72 -0.16
CA ASP A 111 -6.32 -15.51 0.34
C ASP A 111 -7.07 -14.95 1.57
N ALA A 112 -6.71 -13.81 2.14
CA ALA A 112 -7.49 -13.19 3.23
C ALA A 112 -8.91 -12.74 2.80
N GLY A 113 -9.20 -12.74 1.48
CA GLY A 113 -10.51 -12.41 0.93
C GLY A 113 -10.61 -11.02 0.34
N LYS A 114 -9.48 -10.41 -0.04
CA LYS A 114 -9.39 -9.05 -0.58
C LYS A 114 -10.31 -8.86 -1.79
N THR A 115 -10.14 -9.66 -2.84
CA THR A 115 -10.97 -9.58 -4.06
C THR A 115 -12.46 -9.76 -3.76
N THR A 116 -12.80 -10.64 -2.80
CA THR A 116 -14.20 -10.83 -2.36
C THR A 116 -14.73 -9.56 -1.69
N LEU A 117 -13.97 -8.95 -0.77
CA LEU A 117 -14.38 -7.70 -0.12
C LEU A 117 -14.53 -6.57 -1.14
N THR A 118 -13.57 -6.40 -2.06
CA THR A 118 -13.63 -5.42 -3.16
C THR A 118 -14.93 -5.56 -3.95
N GLU A 119 -15.29 -6.76 -4.38
CA GLU A 119 -16.52 -6.99 -5.13
C GLU A 119 -17.78 -6.70 -4.32
N LYS A 120 -17.76 -6.98 -3.01
CA LYS A 120 -18.92 -6.67 -2.16
C LYS A 120 -19.09 -5.16 -1.97
N LEU A 121 -18.02 -4.42 -1.79
CA LEU A 121 -18.07 -2.96 -1.73
C LEU A 121 -18.62 -2.35 -3.03
N LEU A 122 -18.22 -2.88 -4.20
CA LEU A 122 -18.78 -2.50 -5.49
C LEU A 122 -20.26 -2.85 -5.64
N LEU A 123 -20.70 -3.98 -5.08
CA LEU A 123 -22.10 -4.40 -5.06
C LEU A 123 -22.95 -3.43 -4.23
N TYR A 124 -22.47 -3.02 -3.06
CA TYR A 124 -23.15 -2.01 -2.22
C TYR A 124 -23.21 -0.65 -2.90
N GLY A 125 -22.13 -0.22 -3.55
CA GLY A 125 -22.10 0.98 -4.38
C GLY A 125 -22.95 0.92 -5.65
N GLY A 126 -23.61 -0.24 -5.95
CA GLY A 126 -24.42 -0.40 -7.15
C GLY A 126 -23.60 -0.41 -8.45
N ALA A 127 -22.29 -0.46 -8.36
CA ALA A 127 -21.38 -0.47 -9.51
C ALA A 127 -21.37 -1.83 -10.24
N ILE A 128 -21.75 -2.90 -9.55
CA ILE A 128 -22.00 -4.23 -10.11
C ILE A 128 -23.35 -4.75 -9.62
N GLN A 129 -24.04 -5.53 -10.46
CA GLN A 129 -25.36 -6.07 -10.12
C GLN A 129 -25.27 -7.38 -9.30
N GLU A 130 -24.20 -8.16 -9.50
CA GLU A 130 -23.94 -9.39 -8.78
C GLU A 130 -22.44 -9.54 -8.53
N ALA A 131 -22.04 -9.84 -7.31
CA ALA A 131 -20.67 -10.17 -6.99
C ALA A 131 -20.31 -11.56 -7.56
N GLY A 132 -19.19 -11.67 -8.26
CA GLY A 132 -18.67 -12.95 -8.75
C GLY A 132 -18.23 -13.82 -7.58
N ALA A 133 -18.66 -15.09 -7.55
CA ALA A 133 -18.08 -16.03 -6.61
C ALA A 133 -16.68 -16.40 -7.09
N VAL A 134 -15.64 -15.94 -6.42
CA VAL A 134 -14.27 -16.38 -6.65
C VAL A 134 -14.16 -17.85 -6.26
N ARG A 135 -14.46 -18.76 -7.18
CA ARG A 135 -14.23 -20.20 -7.01
C ARG A 135 -13.33 -20.74 -8.11
N SER A 136 -12.29 -21.39 -7.68
CA SER A 136 -11.47 -22.27 -8.50
C SER A 136 -12.32 -23.45 -9.00
N ARG A 137 -12.18 -23.75 -10.30
CA ARG A 137 -12.68 -24.91 -11.06
C ARG A 137 -14.08 -24.79 -11.66
N SER A 138 -14.06 -24.51 -12.96
CA SER A 138 -15.11 -24.72 -14.00
C SER A 138 -16.47 -24.04 -13.74
N ASP A 139 -16.66 -23.00 -14.42
CA ASP A 139 -17.79 -22.14 -14.81
C ASP A 139 -17.74 -20.75 -14.16
N GLN A 140 -17.28 -19.82 -14.98
CA GLN A 140 -16.52 -18.70 -14.47
C GLN A 140 -17.32 -17.42 -14.64
N ARG A 141 -17.87 -16.89 -13.55
CA ARG A 141 -17.98 -15.44 -13.37
C ARG A 141 -16.66 -14.97 -12.76
N LYS A 142 -15.89 -14.20 -13.53
CA LYS A 142 -14.55 -13.73 -13.17
C LYS A 142 -14.67 -12.44 -12.36
N ALA A 143 -13.79 -12.26 -11.35
CA ALA A 143 -13.73 -11.04 -10.55
C ALA A 143 -13.51 -9.81 -11.44
N THR A 144 -14.20 -8.70 -11.13
CA THR A 144 -14.10 -7.44 -11.89
C THR A 144 -12.71 -6.79 -11.73
N SER A 145 -12.07 -6.99 -10.57
CA SER A 145 -10.71 -6.47 -10.28
C SER A 145 -9.62 -7.24 -11.03
N ASP A 146 -9.77 -8.55 -11.25
CA ASP A 146 -8.76 -9.41 -11.88
C ASP A 146 -9.02 -9.50 -13.40
N TRP A 147 -8.47 -8.55 -14.13
CA TRP A 147 -8.75 -8.41 -15.57
C TRP A 147 -7.73 -9.13 -16.47
N MET A 148 -6.49 -9.34 -16.01
CA MET A 148 -5.46 -10.03 -16.78
C MET A 148 -5.75 -11.53 -16.88
N GLU A 149 -5.47 -12.12 -18.04
CA GLU A 149 -5.64 -13.57 -18.25
C GLU A 149 -4.77 -14.40 -17.29
N LEU A 150 -3.57 -13.90 -16.96
CA LEU A 150 -2.67 -14.54 -16.02
C LEU A 150 -3.20 -14.51 -14.57
N GLU A 151 -3.83 -13.40 -14.15
CA GLU A 151 -4.53 -13.29 -12.86
C GLU A 151 -5.65 -14.32 -12.74
N LYS A 152 -6.45 -14.43 -13.81
CA LYS A 152 -7.55 -15.39 -13.88
C LYS A 152 -7.09 -16.85 -13.86
N GLN A 153 -5.96 -17.16 -14.51
CA GLN A 153 -5.40 -18.51 -14.54
C GLN A 153 -4.78 -18.91 -13.19
N ARG A 154 -4.12 -17.97 -12.52
CA ARG A 154 -3.43 -18.24 -11.26
C ARG A 154 -4.28 -17.97 -10.02
N GLY A 155 -5.38 -17.21 -10.15
CA GLY A 155 -6.25 -16.82 -9.03
C GLY A 155 -5.60 -15.85 -8.05
N ILE A 156 -4.64 -15.04 -8.51
CA ILE A 156 -3.96 -14.02 -7.71
C ILE A 156 -3.98 -12.69 -8.45
N SER A 157 -4.22 -11.59 -7.74
CA SER A 157 -4.09 -10.24 -8.29
C SER A 157 -2.60 -9.91 -8.48
N ILE A 158 -2.24 -9.47 -9.68
CA ILE A 158 -0.85 -9.16 -10.09
C ILE A 158 -0.64 -7.65 -10.12
N THR A 159 -1.63 -6.92 -10.63
CA THR A 159 -1.57 -5.46 -10.78
C THR A 159 -2.61 -4.79 -9.90
N SER A 160 -2.26 -3.64 -9.35
CA SER A 160 -3.25 -2.82 -8.65
C SER A 160 -4.32 -2.30 -9.62
N THR A 161 -5.56 -2.23 -9.15
CA THR A 161 -6.70 -1.72 -9.90
C THR A 161 -7.32 -0.54 -9.16
N VAL A 162 -7.73 0.48 -9.91
CA VAL A 162 -8.48 1.62 -9.37
C VAL A 162 -9.95 1.44 -9.72
N LEU A 163 -10.80 1.51 -8.72
CA LEU A 163 -12.23 1.34 -8.83
C LEU A 163 -12.91 2.52 -8.16
N SER A 164 -13.82 3.19 -8.87
CA SER A 164 -14.53 4.35 -8.34
C SER A 164 -16.02 4.12 -8.39
N PHE A 165 -16.72 4.47 -7.32
CA PHE A 165 -18.18 4.33 -7.22
C PHE A 165 -18.76 5.36 -6.26
N GLU A 166 -20.06 5.55 -6.30
CA GLU A 166 -20.77 6.42 -5.37
C GLU A 166 -21.59 5.58 -4.37
N TYR A 167 -21.58 5.99 -3.11
CA TYR A 167 -22.38 5.37 -2.07
C TYR A 167 -22.77 6.45 -1.03
N ASP A 168 -24.05 6.54 -0.71
CA ASP A 168 -24.60 7.47 0.28
C ASP A 168 -24.10 8.93 0.11
N GLY A 169 -24.15 9.42 -1.14
CA GLY A 169 -23.69 10.78 -1.51
C GLY A 169 -22.18 10.99 -1.49
N ASN A 170 -21.39 9.98 -1.10
CA ASN A 170 -19.93 10.01 -1.13
C ASN A 170 -19.37 9.42 -2.42
N HIS A 171 -18.26 9.99 -2.89
CA HIS A 171 -17.48 9.46 -4.00
C HIS A 171 -16.28 8.69 -3.48
N ILE A 172 -16.23 7.43 -3.79
CA ILE A 172 -15.26 6.48 -3.23
C ILE A 172 -14.28 6.05 -4.31
N ASN A 173 -12.98 6.19 -4.02
CA ASN A 173 -11.89 5.66 -4.84
C ASN A 173 -11.24 4.50 -4.08
N LEU A 174 -11.50 3.30 -4.53
CA LEU A 174 -10.95 2.06 -3.99
C LEU A 174 -9.71 1.67 -4.81
N LEU A 175 -8.59 1.51 -4.14
CA LEU A 175 -7.34 1.05 -4.71
C LEU A 175 -7.12 -0.42 -4.31
N ASP A 176 -7.44 -1.34 -5.22
CA ASP A 176 -7.22 -2.76 -5.00
C ASP A 176 -5.76 -3.12 -5.27
N THR A 177 -5.03 -3.60 -4.26
CA THR A 177 -3.59 -3.87 -4.35
C THR A 177 -3.30 -5.36 -4.56
N PRO A 178 -2.16 -5.74 -5.19
CA PRO A 178 -1.74 -7.13 -5.20
C PRO A 178 -1.49 -7.66 -3.78
N GLY A 179 -1.94 -8.90 -3.52
CA GLY A 179 -1.69 -9.55 -2.22
C GLY A 179 -0.34 -10.28 -2.14
N HIS A 180 0.27 -10.63 -3.28
CA HIS A 180 1.50 -11.44 -3.32
C HIS A 180 2.75 -10.59 -3.13
N GLN A 181 3.72 -11.10 -2.36
CA GLN A 181 4.95 -10.38 -2.01
C GLN A 181 5.79 -9.95 -3.23
N ASP A 182 5.78 -10.72 -4.32
CA ASP A 182 6.53 -10.39 -5.54
C ASP A 182 6.07 -9.07 -6.17
N PHE A 183 4.83 -8.64 -5.88
CA PHE A 183 4.25 -7.40 -6.39
C PHE A 183 4.19 -6.27 -5.34
N SER A 184 4.96 -6.38 -4.26
CA SER A 184 5.00 -5.39 -3.16
C SER A 184 5.37 -3.98 -3.64
N GLU A 185 6.15 -3.86 -4.71
CA GLU A 185 6.51 -2.56 -5.30
C GLU A 185 5.29 -1.85 -5.92
N ASP A 186 4.40 -2.58 -6.61
CA ASP A 186 3.15 -2.01 -7.14
C ASP A 186 2.19 -1.62 -6.00
N THR A 187 2.13 -2.43 -4.93
CA THR A 187 1.39 -2.09 -3.70
C THR A 187 1.93 -0.79 -3.08
N TYR A 188 3.25 -0.66 -2.94
CA TYR A 188 3.87 0.56 -2.40
C TYR A 188 3.54 1.81 -3.23
N ARG A 189 3.58 1.70 -4.57
CA ARG A 189 3.21 2.80 -5.48
C ARG A 189 1.75 3.18 -5.32
N THR A 190 0.87 2.20 -5.19
CA THR A 190 -0.56 2.40 -5.02
C THR A 190 -0.89 3.04 -3.67
N LEU A 191 -0.23 2.61 -2.59
CA LEU A 191 -0.33 3.24 -1.28
C LEU A 191 0.16 4.70 -1.27
N ALA A 192 1.05 5.08 -2.19
CA ALA A 192 1.44 6.48 -2.35
C ALA A 192 0.32 7.39 -2.88
N ALA A 193 -0.76 6.81 -3.42
CA ALA A 193 -1.94 7.53 -3.89
C ALA A 193 -3.13 7.43 -2.93
N ALA A 194 -3.08 6.56 -1.91
CA ALA A 194 -4.13 6.38 -0.93
C ALA A 194 -4.09 7.44 0.17
N ASP A 195 -5.25 7.71 0.79
CA ASP A 195 -5.39 8.54 1.98
C ASP A 195 -5.67 7.68 3.23
N ASN A 196 -6.17 6.46 3.05
CA ASN A 196 -6.44 5.49 4.10
C ASN A 196 -6.01 4.10 3.63
N ALA A 197 -5.75 3.20 4.57
CA ALA A 197 -5.52 1.78 4.30
C ALA A 197 -6.55 0.93 5.06
N VAL A 198 -7.15 -0.04 4.38
CA VAL A 198 -7.99 -1.07 4.98
C VAL A 198 -7.17 -2.36 5.04
N MET A 199 -6.76 -2.74 6.24
CA MET A 199 -6.01 -3.96 6.49
C MET A 199 -6.96 -5.13 6.73
N LEU A 200 -6.93 -6.12 5.84
CA LEU A 200 -7.77 -7.29 5.92
C LEU A 200 -7.01 -8.43 6.61
N VAL A 201 -7.58 -8.95 7.69
CA VAL A 201 -7.04 -10.05 8.48
C VAL A 201 -7.96 -11.27 8.38
N ASP A 202 -7.40 -12.47 8.22
CA ASP A 202 -8.16 -13.72 8.24
C ASP A 202 -8.43 -14.13 9.70
N ALA A 203 -9.70 -14.22 10.09
CA ALA A 203 -10.11 -14.52 11.46
C ALA A 203 -9.54 -15.85 12.00
N ALA A 204 -9.37 -16.85 11.12
CA ALA A 204 -8.86 -18.17 11.51
C ALA A 204 -7.33 -18.24 11.60
N LYS A 205 -6.62 -17.34 10.87
CA LYS A 205 -5.15 -17.38 10.77
C LYS A 205 -4.46 -16.26 11.55
N GLY A 206 -5.17 -15.16 11.81
CA GLY A 206 -4.60 -13.96 12.41
C GLY A 206 -3.59 -13.26 11.48
N LEU A 207 -2.53 -12.71 12.07
CA LEU A 207 -1.51 -11.97 11.35
C LEU A 207 -0.54 -12.89 10.60
N GLU A 208 -0.53 -12.76 9.30
CA GLU A 208 0.38 -13.47 8.39
C GLU A 208 1.57 -12.59 7.97
N PRO A 209 2.71 -13.19 7.55
CA PRO A 209 3.96 -12.43 7.29
C PRO A 209 3.83 -11.29 6.30
N GLN A 210 2.97 -11.43 5.27
CA GLN A 210 2.78 -10.38 4.29
C GLN A 210 2.01 -9.18 4.87
N THR A 211 1.04 -9.43 5.75
CA THR A 211 0.29 -8.37 6.44
C THR A 211 1.24 -7.50 7.26
N ARG A 212 2.23 -8.10 7.95
CA ARG A 212 3.25 -7.35 8.71
C ARG A 212 4.07 -6.42 7.82
N LYS A 213 4.53 -6.90 6.65
CA LYS A 213 5.28 -6.07 5.69
C LYS A 213 4.45 -4.90 5.17
N LEU A 214 3.18 -5.14 4.86
CA LEU A 214 2.28 -4.12 4.35
C LEU A 214 1.93 -3.07 5.42
N PHE A 215 1.77 -3.50 6.67
CA PHE A 215 1.61 -2.58 7.80
C PHE A 215 2.78 -1.61 7.93
N GLU A 216 4.03 -2.12 7.87
CA GLU A 216 5.23 -1.28 7.92
C GLU A 216 5.25 -0.24 6.78
N VAL A 217 4.80 -0.64 5.59
CA VAL A 217 4.69 0.29 4.46
C VAL A 217 3.65 1.39 4.74
N CYS A 218 2.49 1.05 5.31
CA CYS A 218 1.47 2.04 5.68
C CYS A 218 1.99 3.00 6.76
N LYS A 219 2.70 2.48 7.77
CA LYS A 219 3.32 3.28 8.82
C LYS A 219 4.36 4.26 8.26
N LEU A 220 5.22 3.81 7.33
CA LEU A 220 6.17 4.68 6.63
C LEU A 220 5.49 5.78 5.80
N ARG A 221 4.26 5.54 5.35
CA ARG A 221 3.47 6.48 4.59
C ARG A 221 2.59 7.38 5.45
N GLU A 222 2.59 7.18 6.76
CA GLU A 222 1.71 7.90 7.71
C GLU A 222 0.23 7.76 7.33
N LEU A 223 -0.17 6.56 6.85
CA LEU A 223 -1.56 6.28 6.45
C LEU A 223 -2.36 5.77 7.65
N PRO A 224 -3.54 6.33 7.94
CA PRO A 224 -4.48 5.75 8.88
C PRO A 224 -4.87 4.33 8.44
N ILE A 225 -4.86 3.39 9.38
CA ILE A 225 -5.15 1.98 9.11
C ILE A 225 -6.48 1.62 9.79
N PHE A 226 -7.37 1.02 9.01
CA PHE A 226 -8.64 0.44 9.43
C PHE A 226 -8.54 -1.07 9.33
N THR A 227 -8.73 -1.79 10.43
CA THR A 227 -8.57 -3.24 10.46
C THR A 227 -9.92 -3.93 10.26
N PHE A 228 -10.04 -4.77 9.24
CA PHE A 228 -11.22 -5.59 9.00
C PHE A 228 -10.87 -7.08 9.16
N VAL A 229 -11.42 -7.71 10.18
CA VAL A 229 -11.28 -9.15 10.45
C VAL A 229 -12.35 -9.88 9.66
N ASN A 230 -11.91 -10.65 8.67
CA ASN A 230 -12.75 -11.31 7.68
C ASN A 230 -12.86 -12.81 7.92
N LYS A 231 -13.88 -13.42 7.33
CA LYS A 231 -14.15 -14.87 7.32
C LYS A 231 -14.70 -15.44 8.62
N LEU A 232 -15.40 -14.65 9.38
CA LEU A 232 -16.13 -15.13 10.57
C LEU A 232 -17.27 -16.15 10.24
N ASP A 233 -17.53 -16.39 8.94
CA ASP A 233 -18.38 -17.53 8.49
C ASP A 233 -17.72 -18.90 8.69
N ARG A 234 -16.53 -18.96 9.27
CA ARG A 234 -15.76 -20.17 9.58
C ARG A 234 -15.27 -20.10 11.02
N PRO A 235 -14.93 -21.26 11.65
CA PRO A 235 -14.30 -21.26 12.97
C PRO A 235 -13.07 -20.35 13.00
N SER A 236 -12.99 -19.49 14.00
CA SER A 236 -12.00 -18.42 14.09
C SER A 236 -11.20 -18.49 15.40
N LEU A 237 -10.14 -17.69 15.48
CA LEU A 237 -9.50 -17.36 16.75
C LEU A 237 -10.44 -16.48 17.58
N SER A 238 -10.26 -16.46 18.90
CA SER A 238 -11.01 -15.54 19.75
C SER A 238 -10.80 -14.08 19.30
N PRO A 239 -11.85 -13.25 19.25
CA PRO A 239 -11.72 -11.83 18.92
C PRO A 239 -10.70 -11.10 19.82
N PHE A 240 -10.63 -11.43 21.11
CA PHE A 240 -9.63 -10.89 22.05
C PHE A 240 -8.20 -11.35 21.73
N GLU A 241 -8.02 -12.61 21.33
CA GLU A 241 -6.70 -13.12 20.91
C GLU A 241 -6.20 -12.41 19.66
N LEU A 242 -7.09 -12.15 18.70
CA LEU A 242 -6.75 -11.38 17.49
C LEU A 242 -6.38 -9.93 17.83
N LEU A 243 -7.12 -9.31 18.74
CA LEU A 243 -6.84 -7.96 19.22
C LEU A 243 -5.45 -7.88 19.86
N ASP A 244 -5.17 -8.77 20.84
CA ASP A 244 -3.86 -8.82 21.52
C ASP A 244 -2.71 -9.12 20.54
N GLN A 245 -2.92 -10.04 19.59
CA GLN A 245 -1.92 -10.35 18.57
C GLN A 245 -1.57 -9.11 17.73
N ILE A 246 -2.58 -8.36 17.27
CA ILE A 246 -2.38 -7.18 16.43
C ILE A 246 -1.70 -6.06 17.24
N GLU A 247 -2.15 -5.78 18.45
CA GLU A 247 -1.55 -4.77 19.32
C GLU A 247 -0.07 -5.07 19.62
N ARG A 248 0.22 -6.30 19.99
CA ARG A 248 1.58 -6.73 20.34
C ARG A 248 2.54 -6.69 19.14
N GLU A 249 2.07 -7.11 17.96
CA GLU A 249 2.93 -7.18 16.76
C GLU A 249 3.18 -5.80 16.15
N PHE A 250 2.20 -4.91 16.16
CA PHE A 250 2.27 -3.61 15.50
C PHE A 250 2.57 -2.45 16.44
N GLY A 251 2.43 -2.66 17.75
CA GLY A 251 2.59 -1.59 18.73
C GLY A 251 1.54 -0.47 18.57
N MET A 252 0.37 -0.82 18.04
CA MET A 252 -0.74 0.08 17.74
C MET A 252 -1.98 -0.40 18.50
N LYS A 253 -2.71 0.50 19.15
CA LYS A 253 -3.93 0.15 19.89
C LYS A 253 -5.08 -0.17 18.93
N MET A 254 -5.88 -1.19 19.28
CA MET A 254 -7.08 -1.54 18.55
C MET A 254 -8.31 -0.92 19.22
N ALA A 255 -9.20 -0.34 18.42
CA ALA A 255 -10.51 0.13 18.87
C ALA A 255 -11.61 -0.63 18.13
N PRO A 256 -12.15 -1.72 18.69
CA PRO A 256 -13.29 -2.42 18.12
C PRO A 256 -14.50 -1.50 17.98
N VAL A 257 -14.91 -1.24 16.74
CA VAL A 257 -16.12 -0.47 16.42
C VAL A 257 -17.31 -1.43 16.27
N LEU A 258 -17.10 -2.52 15.53
CA LEU A 258 -18.07 -3.61 15.44
C LEU A 258 -17.51 -4.82 16.16
N TRP A 259 -18.31 -5.45 17.05
CA TRP A 259 -17.92 -6.67 17.76
C TRP A 259 -18.74 -7.87 17.29
N PRO A 260 -18.15 -9.05 17.06
CA PRO A 260 -18.85 -10.19 16.49
C PRO A 260 -19.70 -10.91 17.54
N ILE A 261 -20.82 -11.49 17.11
CA ILE A 261 -21.70 -12.35 17.90
C ILE A 261 -21.60 -13.76 17.36
N GLY A 262 -20.78 -14.58 18.00
CA GLY A 262 -20.44 -15.93 17.57
C GLY A 262 -19.49 -15.98 16.38
N ASP A 263 -19.12 -17.19 15.95
CA ASP A 263 -18.29 -17.45 14.76
C ASP A 263 -18.77 -18.69 14.00
N GLY A 264 -18.23 -18.95 12.84
CA GLY A 264 -18.57 -20.12 12.01
C GLY A 264 -20.04 -20.19 11.65
N GLU A 265 -20.70 -21.27 12.02
CA GLU A 265 -22.14 -21.46 11.80
C GLU A 265 -22.99 -20.65 12.78
N GLU A 266 -22.43 -20.28 13.91
CA GLU A 266 -23.06 -19.49 14.97
C GLU A 266 -22.84 -17.98 14.81
N PHE A 267 -22.14 -17.52 13.77
CA PHE A 267 -22.00 -16.11 13.46
C PHE A 267 -23.38 -15.51 13.12
N LYS A 268 -24.04 -14.87 14.10
CA LYS A 268 -25.40 -14.33 14.01
C LYS A 268 -25.46 -12.87 13.62
N GLY A 269 -24.46 -12.09 14.02
CA GLY A 269 -24.48 -10.65 13.83
C GLY A 269 -23.25 -9.94 14.37
N VAL A 270 -23.35 -8.62 14.46
CA VAL A 270 -22.36 -7.77 15.09
C VAL A 270 -23.02 -6.74 16.01
N LEU A 271 -22.33 -6.39 17.09
CA LEU A 271 -22.68 -5.26 17.95
C LEU A 271 -21.93 -4.01 17.46
N ASP A 272 -22.63 -2.93 17.18
CA ASP A 272 -22.05 -1.59 17.04
C ASP A 272 -21.86 -1.00 18.44
N ARG A 273 -20.61 -0.84 18.88
CA ARG A 273 -20.27 -0.41 20.24
C ARG A 273 -20.62 1.05 20.52
N ASP A 274 -20.56 1.92 19.49
CA ASP A 274 -20.86 3.34 19.67
C ASP A 274 -22.33 3.59 19.95
N THR A 275 -23.22 2.77 19.38
CA THR A 275 -24.68 2.91 19.49
C THR A 275 -25.31 1.88 20.40
N SER A 276 -24.55 0.88 20.87
CA SER A 276 -25.03 -0.31 21.58
C SER A 276 -26.11 -1.06 20.82
N THR A 277 -26.05 -1.02 19.49
CA THR A 277 -27.05 -1.62 18.59
C THR A 277 -26.54 -2.94 18.05
N VAL A 278 -27.36 -3.97 18.16
CA VAL A 278 -27.10 -5.30 17.60
C VAL A 278 -27.70 -5.40 16.20
N HIS A 279 -26.86 -5.70 15.23
CA HIS A 279 -27.24 -5.94 13.84
C HIS A 279 -27.19 -7.44 13.56
N LEU A 280 -28.34 -8.07 13.43
CA LEU A 280 -28.46 -9.47 13.09
C LEU A 280 -28.54 -9.68 11.58
N PHE A 281 -28.06 -10.81 11.08
CA PHE A 281 -28.02 -11.09 9.64
C PHE A 281 -28.73 -12.39 9.32
N GLU A 282 -29.56 -12.36 8.28
CA GLU A 282 -30.01 -13.58 7.62
C GLU A 282 -29.03 -14.01 6.56
N ARG A 283 -28.79 -15.33 6.45
CA ARG A 283 -27.98 -15.89 5.38
C ARG A 283 -28.68 -15.73 4.03
N ALA A 284 -28.50 -14.55 3.41
CA ALA A 284 -28.88 -14.34 2.01
C ALA A 284 -27.99 -15.17 1.08
N GLY A 285 -28.47 -15.45 -0.15
CA GLY A 285 -27.64 -16.09 -1.17
C GLY A 285 -26.37 -15.25 -1.45
N ARG A 286 -25.25 -15.92 -1.72
CA ARG A 286 -23.88 -15.33 -1.87
C ARG A 286 -23.76 -14.16 -2.84
N THR A 287 -24.72 -13.96 -3.71
CA THR A 287 -24.69 -12.96 -4.79
C THR A 287 -25.56 -11.73 -4.51
N LYS A 288 -26.32 -11.73 -3.42
CA LYS A 288 -27.23 -10.63 -3.05
C LYS A 288 -26.73 -9.91 -1.81
N LYS A 289 -27.18 -8.66 -1.61
CA LYS A 289 -27.00 -7.93 -0.36
C LYS A 289 -27.59 -8.74 0.80
N ALA A 290 -26.98 -8.64 1.99
CA ALA A 290 -27.60 -9.23 3.18
C ALA A 290 -28.97 -8.58 3.40
N THR A 291 -29.93 -9.36 3.87
CA THR A 291 -31.21 -8.79 4.30
C THR A 291 -31.01 -8.28 5.72
N ASP A 292 -31.19 -6.98 5.91
CA ASP A 292 -31.10 -6.39 7.23
C ASP A 292 -32.27 -6.91 8.09
N MET A 293 -31.93 -7.52 9.20
CA MET A 293 -32.86 -7.81 10.28
C MET A 293 -33.14 -6.53 11.08
N PRO A 294 -34.20 -6.46 11.88
CA PRO A 294 -34.41 -5.33 12.76
C PRO A 294 -33.20 -5.07 13.63
N GLU A 295 -32.81 -3.80 13.75
CA GLU A 295 -31.83 -3.34 14.71
C GLU A 295 -32.43 -3.46 16.13
N LEU A 296 -31.65 -4.05 17.04
CA LEU A 296 -32.07 -4.28 18.43
C LEU A 296 -31.07 -3.62 19.38
N ASP A 297 -31.57 -3.12 20.50
CA ASP A 297 -30.71 -2.70 21.58
C ASP A 297 -30.03 -3.92 22.22
N LEU A 298 -28.80 -3.76 22.74
CA LEU A 298 -28.05 -4.82 23.42
C LEU A 298 -28.84 -5.47 24.57
N HIS A 299 -29.69 -4.71 25.24
CA HIS A 299 -30.53 -5.16 26.36
C HIS A 299 -31.99 -5.45 25.97
N ASP A 300 -32.30 -5.55 24.67
CA ASP A 300 -33.66 -5.91 24.23
C ASP A 300 -34.00 -7.33 24.72
N PRO A 301 -35.11 -7.52 25.43
CA PRO A 301 -35.51 -8.83 25.95
C PRO A 301 -35.76 -9.90 24.87
N LYS A 302 -35.88 -9.52 23.61
CA LYS A 302 -36.03 -10.45 22.48
C LYS A 302 -34.69 -10.96 21.96
N LEU A 303 -33.59 -10.32 22.31
CA LEU A 303 -32.28 -10.66 21.76
C LEU A 303 -31.85 -12.10 22.09
N PRO A 304 -32.00 -12.61 23.32
CA PRO A 304 -31.65 -14.00 23.66
C PRO A 304 -32.44 -15.04 22.86
N GLU A 305 -33.70 -14.75 22.50
CA GLU A 305 -34.54 -15.65 21.71
C GLU A 305 -34.03 -15.78 20.25
N LEU A 306 -33.36 -14.73 19.74
CA LEU A 306 -32.87 -14.65 18.35
C LEU A 306 -31.44 -15.19 18.18
N ILE A 307 -30.58 -15.00 19.18
CA ILE A 307 -29.16 -15.41 19.09
C ILE A 307 -28.82 -16.65 19.93
N THR A 308 -29.55 -17.03 20.92
CA THR A 308 -29.44 -17.99 22.01
C THR A 308 -29.02 -17.33 23.33
N GLU A 309 -29.40 -17.95 24.42
CA GLU A 309 -29.13 -17.41 25.75
C GLU A 309 -27.62 -17.39 26.04
N GLU A 310 -26.90 -18.44 25.66
CA GLU A 310 -25.45 -18.57 25.85
C GLU A 310 -24.67 -17.49 25.07
N LEU A 311 -25.04 -17.22 23.81
CA LEU A 311 -24.37 -16.17 23.02
C LEU A 311 -24.69 -14.76 23.53
N HIS A 312 -25.88 -14.56 24.12
CA HIS A 312 -26.23 -13.29 24.72
C HIS A 312 -25.45 -13.03 26.02
N GLU A 313 -25.35 -14.05 26.91
CA GLU A 313 -24.54 -13.95 28.13
C GLU A 313 -23.07 -13.67 27.76
N GLN A 314 -22.49 -14.40 26.80
CA GLN A 314 -21.13 -14.15 26.33
C GLN A 314 -20.94 -12.76 25.76
N LEU A 315 -21.91 -12.24 24.98
CA LEU A 315 -21.86 -10.90 24.44
C LEU A 315 -21.81 -9.84 25.54
N LEU A 316 -22.59 -10.01 26.62
CA LEU A 316 -22.57 -9.08 27.75
C LEU A 316 -21.24 -9.11 28.50
N GLU A 317 -20.68 -10.32 28.74
CA GLU A 317 -19.34 -10.48 29.30
C GLU A 317 -18.26 -9.86 28.43
N ASP A 318 -18.33 -10.08 27.13
CA ASP A 318 -17.39 -9.49 26.16
C ASP A 318 -17.43 -7.94 26.20
N VAL A 319 -18.63 -7.35 26.28
CA VAL A 319 -18.80 -5.90 26.36
C VAL A 319 -18.20 -5.34 27.66
N GLU A 320 -18.45 -5.99 28.81
CA GLU A 320 -17.86 -5.59 30.08
C GLU A 320 -16.32 -5.63 30.02
N MET A 321 -15.75 -6.71 29.48
CA MET A 321 -14.30 -6.81 29.29
C MET A 321 -13.74 -5.74 28.33
N LEU A 322 -14.46 -5.44 27.24
CA LEU A 322 -14.03 -4.42 26.28
C LEU A 322 -14.03 -3.02 26.91
N ASP A 323 -15.02 -2.72 27.75
CA ASP A 323 -15.13 -1.41 28.42
C ASP A 323 -14.04 -1.22 29.48
N GLU A 324 -13.55 -2.33 30.10
CA GLU A 324 -12.43 -2.29 31.04
C GLU A 324 -11.04 -2.26 30.36
N LEU A 325 -10.86 -3.00 29.26
CA LEU A 325 -9.54 -3.28 28.70
C LEU A 325 -9.19 -2.41 27.47
N VAL A 326 -10.18 -1.93 26.75
CA VAL A 326 -9.98 -1.29 25.45
C VAL A 326 -10.25 0.21 25.53
N GLU A 327 -9.28 1.00 25.08
CA GLU A 327 -9.42 2.45 24.99
C GLU A 327 -10.50 2.85 23.96
N PRO A 328 -11.29 3.90 24.20
CA PRO A 328 -12.26 4.40 23.24
C PRO A 328 -11.60 4.81 21.91
N LEU A 329 -12.38 4.82 20.84
CA LEU A 329 -11.92 5.28 19.54
C LEU A 329 -11.57 6.78 19.59
N ASP A 330 -10.32 7.09 19.29
CA ASP A 330 -9.79 8.46 19.18
C ASP A 330 -9.29 8.72 17.76
N MET A 331 -9.99 9.56 17.03
CA MET A 331 -9.66 9.86 15.63
C MET A 331 -8.33 10.60 15.46
N GLU A 332 -7.88 11.38 16.45
CA GLU A 332 -6.55 12.02 16.37
C GLU A 332 -5.45 10.96 16.42
N ARG A 333 -5.59 9.96 17.30
CA ARG A 333 -4.66 8.83 17.39
C ARG A 333 -4.71 7.90 16.16
N VAL A 334 -5.89 7.75 15.55
CA VAL A 334 -6.03 7.00 14.28
C VAL A 334 -5.26 7.70 13.17
N LEU A 335 -5.38 9.03 13.06
CA LEU A 335 -4.71 9.81 12.02
C LEU A 335 -3.17 9.80 12.13
N ILE A 336 -2.63 9.67 13.34
CA ILE A 336 -1.17 9.55 13.55
C ILE A 336 -0.66 8.11 13.60
N GLY A 337 -1.55 7.12 13.41
CA GLY A 337 -1.20 5.70 13.34
C GLY A 337 -0.93 5.04 14.70
N GLU A 338 -1.41 5.61 15.82
CA GLU A 338 -1.32 5.03 17.16
C GLU A 338 -2.50 4.14 17.51
N GLN A 339 -3.63 4.31 16.82
CA GLN A 339 -4.83 3.51 17.02
C GLN A 339 -5.42 3.08 15.68
N SER A 340 -6.07 1.91 15.62
CA SER A 340 -6.80 1.41 14.45
C SER A 340 -8.24 1.04 14.83
N PRO A 341 -9.25 1.60 14.14
CA PRO A 341 -10.61 1.11 14.23
C PRO A 341 -10.68 -0.33 13.73
N MET A 342 -11.31 -1.22 14.51
CA MET A 342 -11.40 -2.64 14.21
C MET A 342 -12.84 -3.05 13.94
N PHE A 343 -13.02 -3.82 12.86
CA PHE A 343 -14.31 -4.30 12.37
C PHE A 343 -14.25 -5.79 12.17
N PHE A 344 -15.37 -6.46 12.42
CA PHE A 344 -15.52 -7.90 12.25
C PHE A 344 -16.62 -8.21 11.22
N GLY A 345 -16.40 -9.24 10.40
CA GLY A 345 -17.41 -9.60 9.42
C GLY A 345 -17.02 -10.77 8.52
N SER A 346 -17.85 -11.02 7.51
CA SER A 346 -17.59 -11.98 6.46
C SER A 346 -17.96 -11.40 5.09
N ALA A 347 -16.94 -11.15 4.27
CA ALA A 347 -17.14 -10.73 2.88
C ALA A 347 -17.90 -11.80 2.06
N MET A 348 -17.79 -13.09 2.40
CA MET A 348 -18.47 -14.17 1.68
C MET A 348 -19.98 -14.12 1.88
N THR A 349 -20.44 -13.89 3.11
CA THR A 349 -21.87 -13.85 3.48
C THR A 349 -22.46 -12.45 3.42
N ASN A 350 -21.64 -11.42 3.22
CA ASN A 350 -21.96 -9.98 3.29
C ASN A 350 -22.18 -9.43 4.72
N PHE A 351 -21.92 -10.22 5.75
CA PHE A 351 -22.17 -9.81 7.13
C PHE A 351 -21.13 -8.76 7.57
N GLY A 352 -21.62 -7.66 8.15
CA GLY A 352 -20.79 -6.54 8.63
C GLY A 352 -20.15 -5.66 7.54
N VAL A 353 -20.26 -6.01 6.24
CA VAL A 353 -19.57 -5.27 5.16
C VAL A 353 -20.20 -3.89 4.92
N GLU A 354 -21.53 -3.81 4.90
CA GLU A 354 -22.22 -2.53 4.71
C GLU A 354 -22.03 -1.60 5.92
N LEU A 355 -22.10 -2.16 7.13
CA LEU A 355 -21.84 -1.41 8.36
C LEU A 355 -20.42 -0.86 8.39
N PHE A 356 -19.43 -1.69 8.02
CA PHE A 356 -18.06 -1.24 7.84
C PHE A 356 -17.99 -0.06 6.87
N LEU A 357 -18.63 -0.16 5.69
CA LEU A 357 -18.60 0.91 4.69
C LEU A 357 -19.22 2.21 5.22
N LYS A 358 -20.39 2.13 5.85
CA LYS A 358 -21.08 3.29 6.45
C LYS A 358 -20.22 3.97 7.52
N ARG A 359 -19.63 3.17 8.43
CA ARG A 359 -18.75 3.69 9.48
C ARG A 359 -17.45 4.26 8.89
N PHE A 360 -16.84 3.57 7.94
CA PHE A 360 -15.64 4.06 7.27
C PHE A 360 -15.87 5.42 6.58
N LEU A 361 -17.02 5.64 5.95
CA LEU A 361 -17.34 6.93 5.33
C LEU A 361 -17.45 8.07 6.35
N THR A 362 -17.87 7.75 7.57
CA THR A 362 -17.99 8.73 8.65
C THR A 362 -16.62 9.09 9.25
N ILE A 363 -15.79 8.06 9.56
CA ILE A 363 -14.54 8.23 10.30
C ILE A 363 -13.27 8.21 9.42
N GLY A 364 -13.36 7.76 8.15
CA GLY A 364 -12.22 7.71 7.24
C GLY A 364 -11.69 9.09 6.88
N GLN A 365 -10.38 9.21 6.78
CA GLN A 365 -9.71 10.46 6.40
C GLN A 365 -10.18 10.95 5.04
N LYS A 366 -10.56 12.22 4.98
CA LYS A 366 -10.80 12.96 3.75
C LYS A 366 -9.50 13.10 2.95
N PRO A 367 -9.54 13.57 1.69
CA PRO A 367 -8.32 13.79 0.92
C PRO A 367 -7.25 14.51 1.71
N ALA A 368 -6.10 13.86 1.88
CA ALA A 368 -5.02 14.34 2.70
C ALA A 368 -4.14 15.38 1.97
N SER A 369 -3.51 16.24 2.75
CA SER A 369 -2.45 17.13 2.27
C SER A 369 -1.22 16.33 1.82
N ARG A 370 -0.39 16.93 0.96
CA ARG A 370 0.84 16.28 0.48
C ARG A 370 2.06 17.17 0.65
N ARG A 371 3.10 16.62 1.29
CA ARG A 371 4.38 17.32 1.48
C ARG A 371 5.13 17.44 0.15
N MET A 372 5.78 18.58 -0.06
CA MET A 372 6.75 18.78 -1.15
C MET A 372 8.16 18.41 -0.70
N GLY A 373 9.09 18.31 -1.65
CA GLY A 373 10.48 17.97 -1.35
C GLY A 373 11.24 18.99 -0.48
N ASN A 374 10.71 20.21 -0.34
CA ASN A 374 11.24 21.32 0.49
C ASN A 374 10.53 21.48 1.85
N ALA A 375 9.82 20.47 2.29
CA ALA A 375 9.00 20.44 3.51
C ALA A 375 7.71 21.29 3.51
N ASP A 376 7.44 22.08 2.45
CA ASP A 376 6.15 22.74 2.30
C ASP A 376 5.03 21.72 2.05
N VAL A 377 3.80 22.07 2.38
CA VAL A 377 2.63 21.19 2.27
C VAL A 377 1.61 21.81 1.32
N ILE A 378 1.11 21.02 0.39
CA ILE A 378 -0.02 21.37 -0.46
C ILE A 378 -1.30 20.79 0.16
N LEU A 379 -2.24 21.67 0.48
CA LEU A 379 -3.55 21.31 1.01
C LEU A 379 -4.53 21.00 -0.14
N PRO A 380 -5.56 20.18 0.07
CA PRO A 380 -6.56 19.88 -0.96
C PRO A 380 -7.31 21.09 -1.50
N ASP A 381 -7.52 22.12 -0.68
CA ASP A 381 -8.18 23.38 -1.02
C ASP A 381 -7.26 24.42 -1.68
N TYR A 382 -6.00 24.07 -1.96
CA TYR A 382 -5.08 24.94 -2.70
C TYR A 382 -5.66 25.27 -4.07
N ASN A 383 -5.67 26.56 -4.44
CA ASN A 383 -6.40 27.11 -5.58
C ASN A 383 -5.93 26.62 -6.97
N GLU A 384 -4.74 26.04 -7.07
CA GLU A 384 -4.18 25.56 -8.32
C GLU A 384 -4.30 24.03 -8.39
N PHE A 385 -4.48 23.51 -9.61
CA PHE A 385 -4.48 22.06 -9.82
C PHE A 385 -3.08 21.49 -9.61
N THR A 386 -3.00 20.43 -8.80
CA THR A 386 -1.81 19.59 -8.70
C THR A 386 -2.19 18.12 -8.76
N GLY A 387 -1.35 17.34 -9.43
CA GLY A 387 -1.54 15.90 -9.59
C GLY A 387 -0.23 15.14 -9.47
N PHE A 388 -0.32 13.92 -8.98
CA PHE A 388 0.81 13.02 -8.75
C PHE A 388 0.65 11.73 -9.54
N VAL A 389 1.61 11.41 -10.40
CA VAL A 389 1.62 10.19 -11.21
C VAL A 389 2.18 9.05 -10.37
N PHE A 390 1.37 8.05 -10.03
CA PHE A 390 1.81 6.94 -9.20
C PHE A 390 1.90 5.60 -9.94
N LYS A 391 1.22 5.48 -11.08
CA LYS A 391 1.20 4.26 -11.88
C LYS A 391 1.16 4.57 -13.37
N LEU A 392 1.83 3.74 -14.16
CA LEU A 392 1.70 3.69 -15.62
C LEU A 392 1.18 2.32 -16.02
N GLN A 393 0.37 2.27 -17.06
CA GLN A 393 -0.14 1.03 -17.62
C GLN A 393 -0.29 1.12 -19.12
N ALA A 394 0.26 0.16 -19.84
CA ALA A 394 0.12 0.04 -21.29
C ALA A 394 -0.83 -1.10 -21.65
N ASN A 395 -1.39 -1.03 -22.86
CA ASN A 395 -2.16 -2.11 -23.48
C ASN A 395 -3.32 -2.66 -22.64
N LEU A 396 -4.01 -1.81 -21.88
CA LEU A 396 -5.17 -2.21 -21.06
C LEU A 396 -6.29 -2.81 -21.97
N ASP A 397 -6.51 -2.23 -23.15
CA ASP A 397 -7.35 -2.82 -24.19
C ASP A 397 -6.44 -3.35 -25.33
N PRO A 398 -6.46 -4.67 -25.62
CA PRO A 398 -5.68 -5.24 -26.73
C PRO A 398 -5.93 -4.61 -28.10
N ARG A 399 -7.10 -3.98 -28.29
CA ARG A 399 -7.49 -3.29 -29.53
C ARG A 399 -6.91 -1.88 -29.63
N HIS A 400 -6.62 -1.27 -28.48
CA HIS A 400 -6.08 0.08 -28.38
C HIS A 400 -4.73 0.03 -27.67
N ARG A 401 -3.64 0.30 -28.39
CA ARG A 401 -2.28 0.30 -27.84
C ARG A 401 -1.96 1.61 -27.11
N ASP A 402 -2.83 1.99 -26.18
CA ASP A 402 -2.70 3.20 -25.39
C ASP A 402 -1.85 2.96 -24.14
N ARG A 403 -1.17 4.01 -23.72
CA ARG A 403 -0.53 4.08 -22.41
C ARG A 403 -1.33 5.04 -21.55
N LEU A 404 -1.63 4.63 -20.34
CA LEU A 404 -2.29 5.47 -19.35
C LEU A 404 -1.33 5.80 -18.20
N ALA A 405 -1.36 7.06 -17.78
CA ALA A 405 -0.77 7.50 -16.51
C ALA A 405 -1.90 7.71 -15.50
N TYR A 406 -1.83 7.00 -14.38
CA TYR A 406 -2.76 7.18 -13.29
C TYR A 406 -2.28 8.33 -12.41
N VAL A 407 -3.11 9.33 -12.28
CA VAL A 407 -2.83 10.56 -11.56
C VAL A 407 -3.78 10.70 -10.39
N ARG A 408 -3.21 10.80 -9.19
CA ARG A 408 -3.93 11.23 -8.00
C ARG A 408 -4.05 12.74 -8.01
N VAL A 409 -5.25 13.28 -8.03
CA VAL A 409 -5.51 14.72 -7.89
C VAL A 409 -5.27 15.11 -6.44
N VAL A 410 -4.28 15.97 -6.19
CA VAL A 410 -3.89 16.38 -4.83
C VAL A 410 -4.61 17.66 -4.42
N SER A 411 -4.66 18.66 -5.30
CA SER A 411 -5.33 19.93 -5.04
C SER A 411 -6.00 20.50 -6.29
N GLY A 412 -6.90 21.43 -6.08
CA GLY A 412 -7.59 22.11 -7.15
C GLY A 412 -8.55 21.21 -7.91
N ARG A 413 -8.97 21.65 -9.09
CA ARG A 413 -9.94 20.98 -9.95
C ARG A 413 -9.31 20.67 -11.30
N TYR A 414 -9.36 19.41 -11.73
CA TYR A 414 -9.09 19.04 -13.12
C TYR A 414 -10.28 19.43 -14.01
N GLU A 415 -10.00 19.97 -15.18
CA GLU A 415 -10.98 20.14 -16.26
C GLU A 415 -10.43 19.61 -17.59
N LYS A 416 -11.30 19.00 -18.38
CA LYS A 416 -10.94 18.46 -19.69
C LYS A 416 -10.31 19.53 -20.59
N GLY A 417 -9.13 19.23 -21.14
CA GLY A 417 -8.41 20.13 -22.03
C GLY A 417 -7.51 21.16 -21.34
N MET A 418 -7.42 21.16 -20.01
CA MET A 418 -6.53 22.06 -19.28
C MET A 418 -5.06 21.83 -19.66
N LYS A 419 -4.27 22.90 -19.56
CA LYS A 419 -2.82 22.85 -19.76
C LYS A 419 -2.11 22.84 -18.44
N VAL A 420 -1.21 21.88 -18.25
CA VAL A 420 -0.41 21.71 -17.03
C VAL A 420 1.07 21.81 -17.33
N GLN A 421 1.83 22.23 -16.32
CA GLN A 421 3.28 22.12 -16.31
C GLN A 421 3.67 20.74 -15.75
N HIS A 422 4.90 20.34 -16.05
CA HIS A 422 5.46 19.06 -15.67
C HIS A 422 6.74 19.26 -14.87
N SER A 423 6.87 18.61 -13.71
CA SER A 423 7.99 18.85 -12.78
C SER A 423 9.37 18.54 -13.36
N ARG A 424 9.49 17.55 -14.27
CA ARG A 424 10.75 17.17 -14.93
C ARG A 424 11.03 17.94 -16.23
N MET A 425 10.01 18.47 -16.90
CA MET A 425 10.18 19.15 -18.20
C MET A 425 10.04 20.66 -18.02
N LYS A 426 11.18 21.37 -17.95
CA LYS A 426 11.18 22.84 -17.78
C LYS A 426 10.51 23.55 -18.95
N GLY A 427 9.56 24.44 -18.65
CA GLY A 427 8.94 25.33 -19.63
C GLY A 427 8.00 24.67 -20.64
N LYS A 428 7.82 23.35 -20.60
CA LYS A 428 6.93 22.62 -21.50
C LYS A 428 5.58 22.42 -20.84
N GLN A 429 4.52 22.82 -21.52
CA GLN A 429 3.15 22.55 -21.10
C GLN A 429 2.60 21.33 -21.83
N VAL A 430 1.82 20.53 -21.11
CA VAL A 430 1.13 19.35 -21.62
C VAL A 430 -0.37 19.61 -21.53
N THR A 431 -1.12 19.35 -22.61
CA THR A 431 -2.58 19.45 -22.59
C THR A 431 -3.19 18.12 -22.16
N LEU A 432 -4.01 18.16 -21.13
CA LEU A 432 -4.74 17.00 -20.63
C LEU A 432 -6.09 16.87 -21.36
N ALA A 433 -6.03 16.40 -22.61
CA ALA A 433 -7.20 16.41 -23.51
C ALA A 433 -8.27 15.38 -23.12
N HIS A 434 -7.86 14.20 -22.67
CA HIS A 434 -8.74 13.08 -22.34
C HIS A 434 -8.28 12.44 -21.04
N ALA A 435 -8.91 12.81 -19.93
CA ALA A 435 -8.85 12.03 -18.72
C ALA A 435 -10.00 11.02 -18.69
N GLN A 436 -9.73 9.85 -18.16
CA GLN A 436 -10.65 8.75 -18.06
C GLN A 436 -10.76 8.34 -16.58
N GLN A 437 -11.95 8.11 -16.13
CA GLN A 437 -12.21 7.32 -14.92
C GLN A 437 -12.23 5.87 -15.34
N LEU A 438 -11.61 5.05 -14.52
CA LEU A 438 -11.43 3.64 -14.82
C LEU A 438 -12.29 2.83 -13.86
N PHE A 439 -13.13 2.00 -14.43
CA PHE A 439 -13.85 0.96 -13.72
C PHE A 439 -13.38 -0.39 -14.30
N ALA A 440 -12.36 -0.95 -13.69
CA ALA A 440 -11.66 -2.13 -14.21
C ALA A 440 -11.19 -1.95 -15.67
N GLN A 441 -11.90 -2.51 -16.65
CA GLN A 441 -11.61 -2.35 -18.08
C GLN A 441 -12.45 -1.27 -18.77
N GLU A 442 -13.54 -0.84 -18.15
CA GLU A 442 -14.39 0.20 -18.71
C GLU A 442 -13.79 1.58 -18.52
N ARG A 443 -13.98 2.43 -19.50
CA ARG A 443 -13.38 3.78 -19.54
C ARG A 443 -14.47 4.80 -19.77
N GLU A 444 -14.66 5.68 -18.81
CA GLU A 444 -15.54 6.83 -18.95
C GLU A 444 -14.72 8.12 -19.05
N THR A 445 -15.12 9.01 -19.94
CA THR A 445 -14.44 10.30 -20.06
C THR A 445 -14.83 11.21 -18.91
N VAL A 446 -13.84 11.67 -18.14
CA VAL A 446 -14.02 12.59 -17.03
C VAL A 446 -13.95 14.02 -17.52
N LEU A 447 -14.97 14.80 -17.22
CA LEU A 447 -15.02 16.24 -17.53
C LEU A 447 -14.35 17.07 -16.44
N ALA A 448 -14.50 16.68 -15.19
CA ALA A 448 -13.90 17.30 -14.00
C ALA A 448 -13.50 16.24 -12.98
N ALA A 449 -12.43 16.50 -12.22
CA ALA A 449 -12.00 15.67 -11.10
C ALA A 449 -11.44 16.58 -9.98
N TYR A 450 -11.52 16.10 -8.75
CA TYR A 450 -11.26 16.89 -7.55
C TYR A 450 -10.24 16.19 -6.64
N PRO A 451 -9.70 16.87 -5.62
CA PRO A 451 -8.79 16.25 -4.66
C PRO A 451 -9.37 14.95 -4.10
N GLY A 452 -8.58 13.89 -4.14
CA GLY A 452 -9.04 12.55 -3.79
C GLY A 452 -9.25 11.65 -5.01
N ASP A 453 -9.65 12.20 -6.16
CA ASP A 453 -9.89 11.38 -7.34
C ASP A 453 -8.61 10.85 -7.96
N VAL A 454 -8.75 9.68 -8.58
CA VAL A 454 -7.73 9.08 -9.43
C VAL A 454 -8.22 9.07 -10.86
N ILE A 455 -7.48 9.71 -11.75
CA ILE A 455 -7.78 9.80 -13.18
C ILE A 455 -6.69 9.14 -14.03
N GLY A 456 -7.10 8.46 -15.09
CA GLY A 456 -6.21 7.93 -16.12
C GLY A 456 -6.02 8.95 -17.25
N ILE A 457 -4.79 9.35 -17.51
CA ILE A 457 -4.46 10.30 -18.57
C ILE A 457 -3.68 9.57 -19.67
N ASN A 458 -4.02 9.83 -20.93
CA ASN A 458 -3.25 9.27 -22.04
C ASN A 458 -1.79 9.75 -21.98
N ASN A 459 -0.86 8.80 -21.95
CA ASN A 459 0.58 9.04 -21.85
C ASN A 459 1.31 8.68 -23.15
N PRO A 460 1.57 9.63 -24.05
CA PRO A 460 2.38 9.38 -25.25
C PRO A 460 3.88 9.17 -24.94
N GLY A 461 4.28 9.03 -23.69
CA GLY A 461 5.67 8.86 -23.23
C GLY A 461 6.22 10.07 -22.47
N HIS A 462 5.36 10.99 -22.05
CA HIS A 462 5.79 12.19 -21.31
C HIS A 462 5.87 11.97 -19.80
N PHE A 463 4.96 11.16 -19.25
CA PHE A 463 4.84 10.93 -17.81
C PHE A 463 5.60 9.69 -17.39
N ALA A 464 6.26 9.78 -16.23
CA ALA A 464 6.86 8.67 -15.50
C ALA A 464 6.27 8.58 -14.10
N ILE A 465 6.42 7.42 -13.44
CA ILE A 465 6.03 7.22 -12.06
C ILE A 465 6.80 8.21 -11.16
N GLY A 466 6.08 8.88 -10.25
CA GLY A 466 6.63 9.91 -9.37
C GLY A 466 6.58 11.33 -9.92
N ASP A 467 6.08 11.53 -11.13
CA ASP A 467 5.96 12.88 -11.71
C ASP A 467 4.87 13.70 -11.00
N THR A 468 5.15 14.99 -10.92
CA THR A 468 4.17 16.00 -10.49
C THR A 468 3.74 16.83 -11.68
N ILE A 469 2.43 17.00 -11.84
CA ILE A 469 1.83 17.92 -12.83
C ILE A 469 1.07 19.01 -12.08
N PHE A 470 1.12 20.25 -12.56
CA PHE A 470 0.53 21.38 -11.85
C PHE A 470 0.19 22.54 -12.78
N THR A 471 -0.69 23.43 -12.30
CA THR A 471 -0.95 24.75 -12.93
C THR A 471 -0.28 25.87 -12.13
N GLY A 472 -0.38 27.10 -12.62
CA GLY A 472 0.15 28.27 -11.95
C GLY A 472 1.64 28.50 -12.17
N SER A 473 2.21 29.50 -11.47
CA SER A 473 3.61 29.93 -11.62
C SER A 473 4.57 29.26 -10.63
N ASN A 474 4.05 28.70 -9.54
CA ASN A 474 4.84 28.05 -8.51
C ASN A 474 5.36 26.70 -9.00
N LYS A 475 6.65 26.44 -8.78
CA LYS A 475 7.24 25.15 -9.10
C LYS A 475 6.89 24.15 -7.99
N ILE A 476 5.97 23.26 -8.29
CA ILE A 476 5.54 22.22 -7.35
C ILE A 476 6.18 20.89 -7.74
N ARG A 477 6.79 20.21 -6.77
CA ARG A 477 7.35 18.86 -6.94
C ARG A 477 7.14 18.06 -5.68
N PHE A 478 6.36 17.01 -5.79
CA PHE A 478 6.21 16.00 -4.74
C PHE A 478 7.40 15.05 -4.73
N PRO A 479 7.74 14.45 -3.57
CA PRO A 479 8.73 13.39 -3.51
C PRO A 479 8.37 12.24 -4.47
N GLY A 480 9.34 11.79 -5.24
CA GLY A 480 9.15 10.66 -6.13
C GLY A 480 8.99 9.33 -5.38
N ILE A 481 8.58 8.31 -6.10
CA ILE A 481 8.45 6.95 -5.56
C ILE A 481 9.76 6.21 -5.85
N PRO A 482 10.50 5.73 -4.83
CA PRO A 482 11.68 4.91 -5.04
C PRO A 482 11.29 3.51 -5.51
N SER A 483 12.18 2.84 -6.26
CA SER A 483 12.08 1.42 -6.56
C SER A 483 12.89 0.60 -5.59
N PHE A 484 12.35 -0.52 -5.13
CA PHE A 484 12.99 -1.37 -4.13
C PHE A 484 14.19 -2.14 -4.70
N SER A 485 15.08 -2.58 -3.79
CA SER A 485 16.16 -3.47 -4.14
C SER A 485 15.63 -4.79 -4.68
N PRO A 486 15.97 -5.18 -5.90
CA PRO A 486 15.62 -6.48 -6.43
C PRO A 486 16.43 -7.61 -5.78
N GLU A 487 15.80 -8.77 -5.70
CA GLU A 487 16.39 -10.00 -5.13
C GLU A 487 16.62 -11.09 -6.19
N CYS A 488 15.96 -10.98 -7.34
CA CYS A 488 16.03 -11.93 -8.45
C CYS A 488 16.59 -11.26 -9.69
N PHE A 489 17.49 -11.93 -10.40
CA PHE A 489 18.18 -11.41 -11.59
C PHE A 489 18.18 -12.45 -12.70
N ALA A 490 17.95 -12.04 -13.95
CA ALA A 490 18.02 -12.90 -15.12
C ALA A 490 18.40 -12.13 -16.38
N TYR A 491 19.29 -12.67 -17.22
CA TYR A 491 19.49 -12.16 -18.56
C TYR A 491 18.25 -12.43 -19.41
N MET A 492 17.78 -11.42 -20.15
CA MET A 492 16.66 -11.59 -21.07
C MET A 492 17.14 -11.55 -22.52
N ARG A 493 16.87 -12.64 -23.26
CA ARG A 493 17.24 -12.75 -24.66
C ARG A 493 16.03 -12.85 -25.57
N ASN A 494 16.15 -12.22 -26.73
CA ASN A 494 15.22 -12.41 -27.84
C ASN A 494 15.81 -13.46 -28.82
N PRO A 495 15.22 -14.68 -28.89
CA PRO A 495 15.73 -15.71 -29.78
C PRO A 495 15.45 -15.41 -31.27
N ASN A 496 14.56 -14.46 -31.58
CA ASN A 496 14.20 -14.13 -32.95
C ASN A 496 14.58 -12.69 -33.32
N PRO A 497 15.71 -12.49 -34.03
CA PRO A 497 16.18 -11.17 -34.43
C PRO A 497 15.15 -10.36 -35.26
N SER A 498 14.27 -11.03 -36.02
CA SER A 498 13.25 -10.35 -36.84
C SER A 498 12.22 -9.61 -35.99
N LYS A 499 12.04 -9.99 -34.73
CA LYS A 499 11.12 -9.37 -33.77
C LYS A 499 11.80 -8.33 -32.85
N TYR A 500 13.05 -7.94 -33.14
CA TYR A 500 13.83 -7.04 -32.26
C TYR A 500 13.12 -5.71 -31.96
N LYS A 501 12.45 -5.10 -32.95
CA LYS A 501 11.71 -3.86 -32.75
C LYS A 501 10.57 -4.02 -31.73
N ASN A 502 9.81 -5.12 -31.83
CA ASN A 502 8.73 -5.43 -30.89
C ASN A 502 9.28 -5.78 -29.52
N TYR A 503 10.39 -6.54 -29.47
CA TYR A 503 11.10 -6.86 -28.23
C TYR A 503 11.50 -5.60 -27.49
N ARG A 504 12.21 -4.67 -28.13
CA ARG A 504 12.66 -3.43 -27.52
C ARG A 504 11.48 -2.58 -27.05
N LYS A 505 10.45 -2.42 -27.91
CA LYS A 505 9.24 -1.68 -27.55
C LYS A 505 8.54 -2.28 -26.32
N GLY A 506 8.37 -3.60 -26.29
CA GLY A 506 7.73 -4.29 -25.16
C GLY A 506 8.53 -4.13 -23.88
N LEU A 507 9.84 -4.34 -23.96
CA LEU A 507 10.73 -4.18 -22.81
C LEU A 507 10.67 -2.75 -22.26
N ASP A 508 10.82 -1.72 -23.11
CA ASP A 508 10.77 -0.32 -22.69
C ASP A 508 9.44 0.02 -22.00
N GLN A 509 8.31 -0.51 -22.51
CA GLN A 509 6.99 -0.26 -21.93
C GLN A 509 6.84 -0.93 -20.56
N LEU A 510 7.26 -2.17 -20.42
CA LEU A 510 7.21 -2.89 -19.12
C LEU A 510 8.13 -2.28 -18.07
N LEU A 511 9.27 -1.73 -18.49
CA LEU A 511 10.17 -0.98 -17.63
C LEU A 511 9.57 0.37 -17.19
N ASP A 512 8.88 1.07 -18.07
CA ASP A 512 8.20 2.34 -17.75
C ASP A 512 7.05 2.10 -16.74
N GLU A 513 6.34 0.98 -16.86
CA GLU A 513 5.32 0.56 -15.91
C GLU A 513 5.90 0.11 -14.56
N GLY A 514 7.21 -0.18 -14.53
CA GLY A 514 7.89 -0.73 -13.35
C GLY A 514 7.53 -2.19 -13.06
N ALA A 515 7.09 -2.96 -14.06
CA ALA A 515 6.83 -4.39 -13.91
C ALA A 515 8.09 -5.16 -13.49
N VAL A 516 9.25 -4.71 -13.96
CA VAL A 516 10.60 -5.14 -13.56
C VAL A 516 11.55 -3.96 -13.66
N GLN A 517 12.73 -4.10 -13.07
CA GLN A 517 13.85 -3.19 -13.24
C GLN A 517 14.81 -3.77 -14.30
N MET A 518 15.65 -2.91 -14.87
CA MET A 518 16.67 -3.32 -15.84
C MET A 518 18.04 -2.85 -15.38
N LEU A 519 18.96 -3.78 -15.38
CA LEU A 519 20.38 -3.54 -15.20
C LEU A 519 21.15 -3.92 -16.46
N ARG A 520 22.32 -3.36 -16.62
CA ARG A 520 23.27 -3.69 -17.70
C ARG A 520 24.67 -3.85 -17.11
N GLU A 521 25.49 -4.65 -17.74
CA GLU A 521 26.91 -4.64 -17.42
C GLU A 521 27.53 -3.29 -17.77
N ARG A 522 28.50 -2.83 -16.98
CA ARG A 522 29.17 -1.55 -17.23
C ARG A 522 29.83 -1.48 -18.62
N SER A 523 30.33 -2.59 -19.11
CA SER A 523 30.99 -2.72 -20.41
C SER A 523 30.03 -2.78 -21.60
N ASP A 524 28.70 -2.88 -21.33
CA ASP A 524 27.70 -2.98 -22.38
C ASP A 524 27.40 -1.60 -22.97
N ASP A 525 27.73 -1.41 -24.25
CA ASP A 525 27.43 -0.24 -25.06
C ASP A 525 25.96 -0.14 -25.53
N GLY A 526 25.08 -0.97 -24.97
CA GLY A 526 23.65 -0.99 -25.24
C GLY A 526 23.20 -2.11 -26.19
N ASN A 527 24.12 -2.94 -26.68
CA ASN A 527 23.83 -4.04 -27.60
C ASN A 527 23.77 -5.42 -26.90
N GLY A 528 24.20 -5.51 -25.65
CA GLY A 528 24.16 -6.72 -24.85
C GLY A 528 22.76 -7.13 -24.41
N ASN A 529 22.64 -8.34 -23.85
CA ASN A 529 21.39 -8.78 -23.24
C ASN A 529 21.14 -8.04 -21.92
N PRO A 530 20.01 -7.38 -21.74
CA PRO A 530 19.69 -6.72 -20.47
C PRO A 530 19.53 -7.75 -19.35
N ILE A 531 19.93 -7.37 -18.14
CA ILE A 531 19.64 -8.10 -16.92
C ILE A 531 18.34 -7.56 -16.37
N LEU A 532 17.29 -8.37 -16.37
CA LEU A 532 16.07 -8.05 -15.64
C LEU A 532 16.29 -8.29 -14.16
N ALA A 533 15.78 -7.39 -13.35
CA ALA A 533 15.87 -7.43 -11.90
C ALA A 533 14.48 -7.25 -11.29
N ALA A 534 14.11 -8.13 -10.35
CA ALA A 534 12.78 -8.24 -9.78
C ALA A 534 12.84 -8.51 -8.27
N VAL A 535 11.80 -8.17 -7.55
CA VAL A 535 11.64 -8.54 -6.13
C VAL A 535 11.39 -10.03 -5.99
N GLY A 536 10.61 -10.62 -6.91
CA GLY A 536 10.32 -12.04 -6.92
C GLY A 536 10.24 -12.65 -8.32
N THR A 537 10.30 -13.97 -8.39
CA THR A 537 10.36 -14.71 -9.66
C THR A 537 9.08 -14.64 -10.48
N LEU A 538 7.91 -14.47 -9.84
CA LEU A 538 6.64 -14.32 -10.57
C LEU A 538 6.61 -13.09 -11.47
N GLN A 539 7.36 -12.03 -11.15
CA GLN A 539 7.46 -10.86 -12.03
C GLN A 539 8.08 -11.24 -13.39
N PHE A 540 9.04 -12.15 -13.41
CA PHE A 540 9.63 -12.66 -14.67
C PHE A 540 8.61 -13.44 -15.50
N ASP A 541 7.79 -14.28 -14.88
CA ASP A 541 6.72 -15.01 -15.58
C ASP A 541 5.70 -14.03 -16.19
N VAL A 542 5.34 -12.99 -15.46
CA VAL A 542 4.45 -11.92 -15.95
C VAL A 542 5.06 -11.22 -17.16
N VAL A 543 6.35 -10.85 -17.10
CA VAL A 543 7.05 -10.21 -18.21
C VAL A 543 7.08 -11.12 -19.44
N GLN A 544 7.44 -12.40 -19.30
CA GLN A 544 7.44 -13.33 -20.41
C GLN A 544 6.06 -13.49 -21.04
N HIS A 545 5.04 -13.67 -20.20
CA HIS A 545 3.65 -13.81 -20.65
C HIS A 545 3.21 -12.56 -21.43
N ARG A 546 3.45 -11.37 -20.89
CA ARG A 546 3.07 -10.10 -21.52
C ARG A 546 3.85 -9.85 -22.82
N MET A 547 5.15 -10.16 -22.84
CA MET A 547 5.97 -10.07 -24.06
C MET A 547 5.41 -10.95 -25.18
N LYS A 548 4.94 -12.14 -24.85
CA LYS A 548 4.31 -13.04 -25.81
C LYS A 548 2.90 -12.58 -26.22
N ALA A 549 2.05 -12.28 -25.25
CA ALA A 549 0.63 -11.96 -25.49
C ALA A 549 0.43 -10.59 -26.17
N GLU A 550 1.15 -9.55 -25.69
CA GLU A 550 0.94 -8.17 -26.14
C GLU A 550 1.84 -7.76 -27.33
N TYR A 551 3.08 -8.29 -27.37
CA TYR A 551 4.09 -7.89 -28.36
C TYR A 551 4.41 -9.00 -29.37
N GLY A 552 3.90 -10.23 -29.14
CA GLY A 552 4.13 -11.38 -30.01
C GLY A 552 5.57 -11.87 -30.00
N VAL A 553 6.31 -11.64 -28.92
CA VAL A 553 7.74 -11.99 -28.79
C VAL A 553 7.91 -13.08 -27.73
N ASP A 554 8.42 -14.23 -28.13
CA ASP A 554 8.91 -15.22 -27.18
C ASP A 554 10.29 -14.78 -26.67
N THR A 555 10.51 -14.89 -25.35
CA THR A 555 11.76 -14.48 -24.70
C THR A 555 12.34 -15.62 -23.89
N ILE A 556 13.66 -15.65 -23.75
CA ILE A 556 14.39 -16.60 -22.94
C ILE A 556 14.98 -15.84 -21.76
N LEU A 557 14.70 -16.34 -20.55
CA LEU A 557 15.30 -15.84 -19.31
C LEU A 557 16.36 -16.83 -18.83
N GLU A 558 17.57 -16.33 -18.63
CA GLU A 558 18.69 -17.08 -18.07
C GLU A 558 19.01 -16.54 -16.68
N PRO A 559 18.66 -17.27 -15.60
CA PRO A 559 18.87 -16.78 -14.24
C PRO A 559 20.34 -16.47 -13.98
N LEU A 560 20.61 -15.29 -13.44
CA LEU A 560 21.92 -14.91 -12.92
C LEU A 560 22.05 -15.44 -11.49
N SER A 561 22.35 -16.75 -11.41
CA SER A 561 22.40 -17.46 -10.13
C SER A 561 23.53 -16.96 -9.24
N GLY A 562 23.27 -16.91 -7.95
CA GLY A 562 24.26 -16.58 -6.93
C GLY A 562 24.27 -15.13 -6.49
N TYR A 563 23.37 -14.28 -6.99
CA TYR A 563 23.13 -12.93 -6.49
C TYR A 563 21.67 -12.81 -6.02
N ASN A 564 21.45 -12.17 -4.87
CA ASN A 564 20.12 -12.03 -4.28
C ASN A 564 19.87 -10.64 -3.66
N THR A 565 20.78 -9.69 -3.86
CA THR A 565 20.66 -8.35 -3.27
C THR A 565 21.35 -7.34 -4.17
N ALA A 566 20.71 -6.22 -4.42
CA ALA A 566 21.29 -5.08 -5.14
C ALA A 566 21.43 -3.85 -4.22
N ARG A 567 22.44 -3.03 -4.46
CA ARG A 567 22.63 -1.72 -3.79
C ARG A 567 23.14 -0.71 -4.80
N TRP A 568 22.60 0.51 -4.73
CA TRP A 568 23.08 1.64 -5.52
C TRP A 568 24.18 2.37 -4.78
N ALA A 569 25.27 2.73 -5.47
CA ALA A 569 26.35 3.48 -4.88
C ALA A 569 26.16 4.99 -5.11
N GLU A 570 26.04 5.77 -4.04
CA GLU A 570 25.80 7.23 -4.10
C GLU A 570 26.98 8.01 -4.67
N GLY A 571 28.22 7.62 -4.41
CA GLY A 571 29.42 8.26 -4.93
C GLY A 571 29.66 8.09 -6.44
N GLY A 572 28.71 7.47 -7.17
CA GLY A 572 28.80 7.27 -8.60
C GLY A 572 29.93 6.27 -8.99
N TRP A 573 30.37 6.38 -10.24
CA TRP A 573 31.38 5.47 -10.78
C TRP A 573 32.78 5.65 -10.20
N GLU A 574 33.13 6.87 -9.76
CA GLU A 574 34.46 7.17 -9.20
C GLU A 574 34.70 6.35 -7.93
N SER A 575 33.72 6.32 -7.02
CA SER A 575 33.81 5.53 -5.77
C SER A 575 33.94 4.02 -6.03
N ILE A 576 33.25 3.53 -7.07
CA ILE A 576 33.34 2.12 -7.47
C ILE A 576 34.72 1.79 -8.04
N ASP A 577 35.29 2.66 -8.87
CA ASP A 577 36.62 2.47 -9.46
C ASP A 577 37.72 2.46 -8.40
N GLU A 578 37.63 3.34 -7.40
CA GLU A 578 38.53 3.36 -6.24
C GLU A 578 38.44 2.06 -5.43
N ALA A 579 37.22 1.62 -5.10
CA ALA A 579 36.97 0.40 -4.37
C ALA A 579 37.45 -0.86 -5.14
N THR A 580 37.30 -0.86 -6.46
CA THR A 580 37.76 -1.94 -7.35
C THR A 580 39.28 -1.98 -7.40
N LYS A 581 39.97 -0.84 -7.56
CA LYS A 581 41.43 -0.73 -7.51
C LYS A 581 41.99 -1.20 -6.17
N ALA A 582 41.28 -0.94 -5.08
CA ALA A 582 41.64 -1.41 -3.75
C ALA A 582 41.39 -2.92 -3.51
N GLY A 583 40.82 -3.63 -4.51
CA GLY A 583 40.52 -5.07 -4.42
C GLY A 583 39.35 -5.42 -3.47
N LYS A 584 38.60 -4.42 -2.98
CA LYS A 584 37.54 -4.59 -1.97
C LYS A 584 36.22 -5.14 -2.53
N LEU A 585 36.00 -5.03 -3.84
CA LEU A 585 34.79 -5.49 -4.53
C LEU A 585 34.94 -6.90 -5.13
N PHE A 586 35.93 -7.68 -4.70
CA PHE A 586 36.08 -9.06 -5.17
C PHE A 586 34.81 -9.89 -4.90
N GLY A 587 34.29 -10.58 -5.94
CA GLY A 587 33.08 -11.39 -5.87
C GLY A 587 31.75 -10.59 -5.79
N VAL A 588 31.80 -9.28 -6.03
CA VAL A 588 30.64 -8.41 -6.23
C VAL A 588 30.47 -8.16 -7.74
N PHE A 589 29.26 -8.30 -8.26
CA PHE A 589 28.98 -8.00 -9.66
C PHE A 589 28.61 -6.52 -9.80
N THR A 590 29.29 -5.84 -10.71
CA THR A 590 29.08 -4.42 -10.93
C THR A 590 28.23 -4.20 -12.18
N ALA A 591 27.10 -3.53 -12.02
CA ALA A 591 26.15 -3.22 -13.08
C ALA A 591 25.79 -1.72 -13.07
N GLN A 592 25.03 -1.30 -14.05
CA GLN A 592 24.40 0.01 -14.11
C GLN A 592 22.90 -0.12 -14.30
N ASP A 593 22.14 0.79 -13.70
CA ASP A 593 20.71 0.87 -13.93
C ASP A 593 20.38 1.54 -15.28
N ARG A 594 19.08 1.66 -15.61
CA ARG A 594 18.63 2.31 -16.87
C ARG A 594 19.03 3.78 -17.00
N PHE A 595 19.49 4.42 -15.93
CA PHE A 595 19.94 5.81 -15.88
C PHE A 595 21.47 5.94 -15.85
N GLY A 596 22.20 4.84 -15.99
CA GLY A 596 23.66 4.80 -15.96
C GLY A 596 24.29 4.88 -14.56
N ARG A 597 23.49 4.75 -13.49
CA ARG A 597 23.99 4.79 -12.11
C ARG A 597 24.56 3.43 -11.70
N PRO A 598 25.65 3.38 -10.92
CA PRO A 598 26.26 2.16 -10.52
C PRO A 598 25.40 1.37 -9.53
N VAL A 599 25.30 0.06 -9.76
CA VAL A 599 24.59 -0.91 -8.94
C VAL A 599 25.52 -2.07 -8.65
N LEU A 600 25.63 -2.47 -7.39
CA LEU A 600 26.39 -3.60 -6.94
C LEU A 600 25.46 -4.75 -6.58
N LEU A 601 25.70 -5.95 -7.15
CA LEU A 601 24.96 -7.15 -6.81
C LEU A 601 25.79 -8.03 -5.87
N PHE A 602 25.16 -8.43 -4.78
CA PHE A 602 25.78 -9.22 -3.72
C PHE A 602 25.17 -10.63 -3.69
N ARG A 603 26.00 -11.62 -3.35
CA ARG A 603 25.57 -13.02 -3.21
C ARG A 603 24.73 -13.27 -1.98
N ASN A 604 24.95 -12.49 -0.92
CA ASN A 604 24.23 -12.57 0.35
C ASN A 604 24.51 -11.32 1.19
N GLU A 605 23.72 -11.15 2.24
CA GLU A 605 23.86 -10.02 3.17
C GLU A 605 25.19 -10.00 3.93
N TRP A 606 25.79 -11.17 4.20
CA TRP A 606 27.11 -11.24 4.83
C TRP A 606 28.18 -10.56 3.95
N LYS A 607 28.14 -10.81 2.63
CA LYS A 607 29.08 -10.15 1.71
C LYS A 607 28.82 -8.64 1.61
N LEU A 608 27.56 -8.23 1.64
CA LEU A 608 27.19 -6.82 1.70
C LEU A 608 27.74 -6.17 2.98
N ALA A 609 27.49 -6.76 4.16
CA ALA A 609 27.97 -6.24 5.44
C ALA A 609 29.50 -6.14 5.48
N ASN A 610 30.23 -7.12 4.92
CA ASN A 610 31.69 -7.05 4.84
C ASN A 610 32.18 -5.89 3.96
N VAL A 611 31.55 -5.66 2.80
CA VAL A 611 31.91 -4.55 1.92
C VAL A 611 31.62 -3.21 2.58
N GLN A 612 30.48 -3.07 3.27
CA GLN A 612 30.13 -1.87 4.03
C GLN A 612 31.10 -1.61 5.19
N GLY A 613 31.53 -2.67 5.88
CA GLY A 613 32.56 -2.58 6.93
C GLY A 613 33.95 -2.20 6.41
N ASP A 614 34.35 -2.75 5.27
CA ASP A 614 35.62 -2.50 4.62
C ASP A 614 35.70 -1.13 3.92
N LEU A 615 34.56 -0.57 3.52
CA LEU A 615 34.42 0.65 2.75
C LEU A 615 33.30 1.53 3.35
N PRO A 616 33.45 2.04 4.57
CA PRO A 616 32.41 2.85 5.22
C PRO A 616 32.12 4.17 4.48
N GLN A 617 33.05 4.63 3.64
CA GLN A 617 32.89 5.81 2.79
C GLN A 617 32.02 5.53 1.54
N LEU A 618 31.79 4.24 1.19
CA LEU A 618 30.95 3.85 0.07
C LEU A 618 29.49 3.75 0.55
N GLU A 619 28.73 4.79 0.33
CA GLU A 619 27.32 4.82 0.70
C GLU A 619 26.50 3.92 -0.25
N LEU A 620 25.98 2.82 0.28
CA LEU A 620 25.19 1.83 -0.44
C LEU A 620 23.74 1.89 -0.01
N ILE A 621 22.85 2.33 -0.91
CA ILE A 621 21.41 2.47 -0.63
C ILE A 621 20.60 1.29 -1.19
N PRO A 622 19.57 0.82 -0.46
CA PRO A 622 18.74 -0.33 -0.86
C PRO A 622 17.57 0.03 -1.78
N TRP A 623 17.58 1.18 -2.42
CA TRP A 623 16.54 1.61 -3.34
C TRP A 623 17.12 2.44 -4.49
N SER A 624 16.45 2.40 -5.65
CA SER A 624 16.74 3.29 -6.75
C SER A 624 16.07 4.65 -6.53
N ARG A 625 16.81 5.73 -6.66
CA ARG A 625 16.22 7.07 -6.65
C ARG A 625 15.37 7.30 -7.90
N PRO A 626 14.28 8.10 -7.81
CA PRO A 626 13.55 8.54 -8.99
C PRO A 626 14.47 9.27 -9.97
N PRO A 627 14.14 9.28 -11.26
CA PRO A 627 14.93 10.02 -12.26
C PRO A 627 14.96 11.51 -11.94
N ASP A 628 16.12 12.12 -12.15
CA ASP A 628 16.31 13.55 -11.98
C ASP A 628 15.57 14.37 -13.04
N ILE A 629 15.57 15.69 -12.84
CA ILE A 629 14.94 16.63 -13.78
C ILE A 629 15.66 16.51 -15.12
N ILE A 630 14.89 16.31 -16.18
CA ILE A 630 15.38 16.40 -17.56
C ILE A 630 15.62 17.89 -17.83
N THR A 631 16.88 18.27 -17.94
CA THR A 631 17.32 19.66 -18.23
C THR A 631 17.07 20.00 -19.70
#